data_b5c4b74a7698468bfea58978c46611d9
#
_entry.id   b5c4b74a7698468bfea58978c46611d9
#
_cell.length_a   1.000
_cell.length_b   1.000
_cell.length_c   1.000
_cell.angle_alpha   90.00
_cell.angle_beta   90.00
_cell.angle_gamma   90.00
#
_symmetry.space_group_name_H-M   'P 1'
#
loop_
_entity.id
_entity.type
_entity.pdbx_description
1 polymer ?
#
loop_
_entity_poly.entity_id
_entity_poly.type
_entity_poly.pdbx_seq_one_letter_code
_entity_poly.pdbx_strand_id
1 'polypeptide(L)'
;MKDLTLSRRSLFAASAATAGILAAANAGLGKVDFAKAEGGTITATCAYSSTNYSPIGCSSALMLGATWHVFEGLYELDLHDYTTYPALAAGEPEKVSDTEYKVTLRDGAKYSDGTDVVAADVVNAFELNMANDTYSAFLSFIDSVSAVDDKTVDFVLKFPFESLLQGRLAVVKIFPASISADDMNVSPIGSGPWAYSSLNGDDGGFIDFVPNEYYNGPKPATADAMHWDIQKDGTARTTAIMAQTSMVMEAVPDANVDAIQGAGATVEYKDGFSLPFLMFNTKKAPFDDKRVRQAFFYAIDVQKLIDNVMAGHANPVKSFLPESFANFHEASNVYTYDPEKAKSLLSEAGYADGIDVELLCNNNWVADLSIQIQNDLNAAGINTTLRTEAINWAELGESDDILPYDVMLTPGDPSCFGADPDLLMSWWYGDNVWTSGRSCWNHTEEWATLQDLMQQAREASGDEQQELWNQCFDLLSEEVPLYPLFHRQLATAYLADQIDGFVPIATTGLVFLDASVK
;
A
#
# COMPACT_ATOMS: atom_id res chain seq x y z
N MET A 1 15.75 -46.31 21.20
CA MET A 1 15.95 -45.08 21.94
C MET A 1 17.46 -44.89 22.05
N LYS A 2 18.02 -43.98 21.24
CA LYS A 2 19.44 -43.56 21.36
C LYS A 2 19.38 -42.05 21.59
N ASP A 3 19.87 -41.63 22.74
CA ASP A 3 20.01 -40.23 23.15
C ASP A 3 20.97 -39.49 22.22
N LEU A 4 20.48 -38.46 21.57
CA LEU A 4 21.30 -37.50 20.85
C LEU A 4 21.56 -36.28 21.78
N THR A 5 22.68 -36.33 22.50
CA THR A 5 23.21 -35.19 23.22
C THR A 5 23.95 -34.30 22.23
N LEU A 6 23.36 -33.14 21.88
CA LEU A 6 24.02 -32.08 21.11
C LEU A 6 25.08 -31.39 22.00
N SER A 7 26.33 -31.45 21.60
CA SER A 7 27.44 -30.80 22.31
C SER A 7 27.51 -29.30 22.00
N ARG A 8 27.95 -28.50 22.98
CA ARG A 8 28.15 -27.04 22.86
C ARG A 8 29.04 -26.58 21.68
N ARG A 9 29.70 -27.50 21.00
CA ARG A 9 30.52 -27.21 19.80
C ARG A 9 29.71 -27.08 18.51
N SER A 10 28.47 -27.56 18.47
CA SER A 10 27.58 -27.40 17.32
C SER A 10 26.85 -26.06 17.28
N LEU A 11 26.80 -25.31 18.41
CA LEU A 11 26.20 -23.98 18.44
C LEU A 11 27.13 -22.89 17.88
N PHE A 12 28.45 -23.12 17.90
CA PHE A 12 29.43 -22.17 17.34
C PHE A 12 29.71 -22.38 15.85
N ALA A 13 29.20 -23.45 15.24
CA ALA A 13 29.31 -23.69 13.81
C ALA A 13 28.21 -22.96 12.99
N ALA A 14 27.10 -22.56 13.63
CA ALA A 14 26.02 -21.83 12.97
C ALA A 14 26.32 -20.34 12.77
N SER A 15 27.15 -19.73 13.63
CA SER A 15 27.58 -18.33 13.49
C SER A 15 28.76 -18.13 12.52
N ALA A 16 29.40 -19.22 12.04
CA ALA A 16 30.42 -19.15 11.00
C ALA A 16 29.86 -19.49 9.60
N ALA A 17 28.61 -19.91 9.52
CA ALA A 17 27.96 -20.24 8.25
C ALA A 17 27.43 -18.99 7.51
N THR A 18 27.13 -17.91 8.21
CA THR A 18 26.73 -16.63 7.60
C THR A 18 27.85 -15.95 6.83
N ALA A 19 29.11 -16.14 7.23
CA ALA A 19 30.26 -15.67 6.45
C ALA A 19 30.65 -16.61 5.28
N GLY A 20 30.12 -17.83 5.25
CA GLY A 20 30.44 -18.86 4.24
C GLY A 20 29.41 -18.95 3.10
N ILE A 21 28.21 -18.43 3.27
CA ILE A 21 27.15 -18.46 2.24
C ILE A 21 27.36 -17.35 1.19
N LEU A 22 28.00 -16.25 1.55
CA LEU A 22 28.48 -15.23 0.59
C LEU A 22 29.55 -15.76 -0.40
N ALA A 23 30.15 -16.92 -0.12
CA ALA A 23 31.19 -17.51 -0.98
C ALA A 23 30.67 -18.59 -1.94
N ALA A 24 29.44 -19.09 -1.80
CA ALA A 24 28.91 -20.21 -2.60
C ALA A 24 27.97 -19.78 -3.75
N ALA A 25 27.46 -18.54 -3.73
CA ALA A 25 26.65 -17.99 -4.82
C ALA A 25 27.49 -17.56 -6.07
N ASN A 26 28.82 -17.61 -5.97
CA ASN A 26 29.75 -17.16 -7.00
C ASN A 26 30.11 -18.20 -8.10
N ALA A 27 29.32 -19.25 -8.30
CA ALA A 27 29.64 -20.27 -9.30
C ALA A 27 28.89 -20.15 -10.65
N GLY A 28 28.09 -19.11 -10.85
CA GLY A 28 27.27 -18.98 -12.07
C GLY A 28 27.07 -17.57 -12.64
N LEU A 29 27.36 -16.53 -11.88
CA LEU A 29 27.33 -15.14 -12.38
C LEU A 29 28.72 -14.55 -12.23
N GLY A 30 29.20 -13.80 -13.22
CA GLY A 30 30.55 -13.26 -13.26
C GLY A 30 30.92 -12.59 -11.93
N LYS A 31 32.19 -12.76 -11.51
CA LYS A 31 32.74 -12.25 -10.28
C LYS A 31 32.35 -10.80 -10.06
N VAL A 32 31.43 -10.54 -9.11
CA VAL A 32 31.29 -9.23 -8.52
C VAL A 32 32.37 -9.16 -7.41
N ASP A 33 33.43 -8.41 -7.65
CA ASP A 33 34.45 -8.12 -6.65
C ASP A 33 33.83 -7.15 -5.61
N PHE A 34 33.41 -7.66 -4.47
CA PHE A 34 33.03 -6.84 -3.31
C PHE A 34 34.27 -6.20 -2.66
N ALA A 35 35.06 -5.47 -3.42
CA ALA A 35 36.20 -4.75 -2.95
C ALA A 35 35.90 -3.26 -2.82
N LYS A 36 35.65 -2.83 -1.58
CA LYS A 36 35.61 -1.46 -1.08
C LYS A 36 34.36 -0.64 -1.37
N ALA A 37 33.43 -0.75 -0.47
CA ALA A 37 32.69 0.41 -0.10
C ALA A 37 32.73 0.55 1.43
N GLU A 38 32.84 1.76 1.93
CA GLU A 38 32.86 2.09 3.37
C GLU A 38 31.41 2.19 3.92
N GLY A 39 30.40 1.60 3.22
CA GLY A 39 28.99 1.89 3.41
C GLY A 39 28.20 0.87 4.23
N GLY A 40 28.71 -0.35 4.48
CA GLY A 40 28.04 -1.37 5.28
C GLY A 40 26.73 -1.91 4.66
N THR A 41 26.00 -2.77 5.42
CA THR A 41 24.72 -3.38 4.99
C THR A 41 23.56 -2.84 5.81
N ILE A 42 22.56 -2.25 5.17
CA ILE A 42 21.28 -1.91 5.81
C ILE A 42 20.49 -3.21 6.03
N THR A 43 20.05 -3.47 7.26
CA THR A 43 19.24 -4.66 7.58
C THR A 43 17.85 -4.27 8.06
N ALA A 44 16.83 -4.96 7.57
CA ALA A 44 15.44 -4.72 7.96
C ALA A 44 14.67 -6.02 8.19
N THR A 45 13.64 -5.97 9.04
CA THR A 45 12.62 -7.02 9.13
C THR A 45 11.29 -6.50 8.60
N CYS A 46 10.74 -7.20 7.59
CA CYS A 46 9.50 -6.88 6.90
C CYS A 46 8.35 -7.73 7.43
N ALA A 47 7.17 -7.11 7.56
CA ALA A 47 5.98 -7.72 8.14
C ALA A 47 5.12 -8.50 7.15
N TYR A 48 5.34 -8.33 5.86
CA TYR A 48 4.52 -8.87 4.78
C TYR A 48 5.34 -9.82 3.90
N SER A 49 4.67 -10.77 3.26
CA SER A 49 5.28 -11.72 2.32
C SER A 49 4.62 -11.60 0.95
N SER A 50 5.33 -11.98 -0.10
CA SER A 50 4.81 -12.03 -1.47
C SER A 50 5.58 -13.03 -2.31
N THR A 51 4.88 -13.70 -3.21
CA THR A 51 5.46 -14.55 -4.26
C THR A 51 5.32 -13.94 -5.67
N ASN A 52 4.69 -12.76 -5.76
CA ASN A 52 4.59 -12.00 -7.00
C ASN A 52 5.61 -10.87 -6.98
N TYR A 53 6.61 -10.93 -7.85
CA TYR A 53 7.72 -9.98 -7.94
C TYR A 53 7.59 -9.01 -9.13
N SER A 54 6.55 -9.17 -9.95
CA SER A 54 6.30 -8.29 -11.08
C SER A 54 5.90 -6.89 -10.62
N PRO A 55 6.41 -5.82 -11.24
CA PRO A 55 5.95 -4.46 -10.98
C PRO A 55 4.58 -4.17 -11.62
N ILE A 56 4.07 -5.02 -12.51
CA ILE A 56 2.79 -4.84 -13.20
C ILE A 56 1.64 -5.09 -12.24
N GLY A 57 0.82 -4.09 -11.99
CA GLY A 57 -0.34 -4.19 -11.08
C GLY A 57 0.04 -4.61 -9.65
N CYS A 58 1.25 -4.29 -9.20
CA CYS A 58 1.74 -4.67 -7.89
C CYS A 58 0.91 -4.04 -6.77
N SER A 59 0.37 -4.87 -5.87
CA SER A 59 -0.42 -4.43 -4.70
C SER A 59 0.08 -5.04 -3.38
N SER A 60 1.16 -5.81 -3.42
CA SER A 60 1.77 -6.40 -2.22
C SER A 60 2.64 -5.37 -1.49
N ALA A 61 2.39 -5.13 -0.21
CA ALA A 61 3.14 -4.18 0.61
C ALA A 61 4.66 -4.43 0.58
N LEU A 62 5.09 -5.71 0.68
CA LEU A 62 6.51 -6.08 0.57
C LEU A 62 7.09 -5.67 -0.78
N MET A 63 6.41 -6.02 -1.86
CA MET A 63 6.94 -5.79 -3.21
C MET A 63 6.86 -4.33 -3.62
N LEU A 64 5.85 -3.59 -3.20
CA LEU A 64 5.82 -2.14 -3.38
C LEU A 64 7.06 -1.50 -2.74
N GLY A 65 7.36 -1.82 -1.46
CA GLY A 65 8.58 -1.37 -0.79
C GLY A 65 9.85 -1.74 -1.58
N ALA A 66 9.97 -2.96 -2.05
CA ALA A 66 11.12 -3.41 -2.83
C ALA A 66 11.20 -2.70 -4.20
N THR A 67 10.06 -2.49 -4.89
CA THR A 67 10.02 -1.84 -6.20
C THR A 67 10.43 -0.38 -6.16
N TRP A 68 10.20 0.36 -5.07
CA TRP A 68 10.67 1.75 -4.91
C TRP A 68 12.21 1.88 -4.97
N HIS A 69 12.93 0.78 -4.69
CA HIS A 69 14.39 0.76 -4.72
C HIS A 69 14.96 0.24 -6.04
N VAL A 70 14.25 -0.70 -6.68
CA VAL A 70 14.78 -1.46 -7.84
C VAL A 70 14.29 -0.90 -9.17
N PHE A 71 13.10 -0.33 -9.20
CA PHE A 71 12.52 0.24 -10.41
C PHE A 71 12.39 1.75 -10.30
N GLU A 72 12.34 2.42 -11.44
CA GLU A 72 11.93 3.81 -11.54
C GLU A 72 10.68 3.93 -12.42
N GLY A 73 9.81 4.86 -12.07
CA GLY A 73 8.81 5.43 -12.97
C GLY A 73 9.41 6.58 -13.80
N LEU A 74 8.60 7.22 -14.61
CA LEU A 74 8.98 8.52 -15.23
C LEU A 74 9.21 9.56 -14.14
N TYR A 75 8.32 9.58 -13.18
CA TYR A 75 8.38 10.35 -11.94
C TYR A 75 8.34 9.38 -10.77
N GLU A 76 8.85 9.78 -9.62
CA GLU A 76 8.73 9.06 -8.37
C GLU A 76 7.99 9.90 -7.35
N LEU A 77 7.33 9.20 -6.43
CA LEU A 77 6.64 9.78 -5.30
C LEU A 77 7.57 9.75 -4.08
N ASP A 78 7.83 10.90 -3.46
CA ASP A 78 8.43 10.92 -2.13
C ASP A 78 7.35 10.59 -1.10
N LEU A 79 7.43 9.39 -0.51
CA LEU A 79 6.42 8.89 0.43
C LEU A 79 6.46 9.56 1.82
N HIS A 80 7.39 10.49 2.04
CA HIS A 80 7.43 11.26 3.28
C HIS A 80 6.48 12.47 3.26
N ASP A 81 6.29 13.08 2.07
CA ASP A 81 5.46 14.27 1.89
C ASP A 81 4.52 14.22 0.67
N TYR A 82 4.54 13.11 -0.06
CA TYR A 82 3.76 12.86 -1.27
C TYR A 82 4.03 13.83 -2.43
N THR A 83 5.16 14.52 -2.42
CA THR A 83 5.63 15.27 -3.58
C THR A 83 6.20 14.35 -4.65
N THR A 84 6.16 14.79 -5.92
CA THR A 84 6.75 14.05 -7.03
C THR A 84 8.06 14.68 -7.48
N TYR A 85 8.96 13.85 -8.00
CA TYR A 85 10.21 14.31 -8.60
C TYR A 85 10.53 13.51 -9.88
N PRO A 86 11.21 14.15 -10.88
CA PRO A 86 11.65 13.42 -12.07
C PRO A 86 12.64 12.32 -11.72
N ALA A 87 12.39 11.11 -12.22
CA ALA A 87 13.26 9.93 -12.06
C ALA A 87 13.83 9.50 -13.41
N LEU A 88 13.10 8.74 -14.22
CA LEU A 88 13.50 8.50 -15.61
C LEU A 88 13.24 9.70 -16.53
N ALA A 89 12.30 10.58 -16.18
CA ALA A 89 12.09 11.82 -16.90
C ALA A 89 13.28 12.77 -16.72
N ALA A 90 13.64 13.51 -17.78
CA ALA A 90 14.65 14.57 -17.74
C ALA A 90 14.17 15.86 -17.07
N GLY A 91 12.85 16.02 -16.86
CA GLY A 91 12.23 17.18 -16.26
C GLY A 91 10.70 17.06 -16.26
N GLU A 92 10.02 18.20 -16.12
CA GLU A 92 8.56 18.27 -16.13
C GLU A 92 7.98 17.79 -17.48
N PRO A 93 6.72 17.30 -17.50
CA PRO A 93 6.03 16.97 -18.76
C PRO A 93 5.89 18.23 -19.62
N GLU A 94 6.29 18.17 -20.88
CA GLU A 94 6.07 19.25 -21.84
C GLU A 94 4.59 19.26 -22.26
N LYS A 95 3.86 20.31 -21.90
CA LYS A 95 2.47 20.49 -22.30
C LYS A 95 2.38 20.93 -23.76
N VAL A 96 1.86 20.06 -24.63
CA VAL A 96 1.59 20.34 -26.04
C VAL A 96 0.20 20.94 -26.21
N SER A 97 -0.78 20.39 -25.49
CA SER A 97 -2.15 20.89 -25.40
C SER A 97 -2.73 20.55 -24.02
N ASP A 98 -4.00 20.84 -23.77
CA ASP A 98 -4.67 20.45 -22.52
C ASP A 98 -4.82 18.93 -22.36
N THR A 99 -4.69 18.18 -23.45
CA THR A 99 -4.81 16.72 -23.49
C THR A 99 -3.63 16.02 -24.17
N GLU A 100 -2.49 16.69 -24.35
CA GLU A 100 -1.30 16.09 -24.96
C GLU A 100 -0.04 16.56 -24.24
N TYR A 101 0.76 15.62 -23.76
CA TYR A 101 1.98 15.86 -23.00
C TYR A 101 3.12 14.99 -23.52
N LYS A 102 4.33 15.57 -23.60
CA LYS A 102 5.55 14.83 -23.91
C LYS A 102 6.46 14.73 -22.71
N VAL A 103 7.04 13.55 -22.52
CA VAL A 103 8.04 13.29 -21.49
C VAL A 103 9.32 12.81 -22.16
N THR A 104 10.42 13.52 -21.91
CA THR A 104 11.75 13.13 -22.41
C THR A 104 12.49 12.36 -21.34
N LEU A 105 13.09 11.21 -21.69
CA LEU A 105 13.91 10.41 -20.78
C LEU A 105 15.27 11.09 -20.52
N ARG A 106 15.77 10.96 -19.28
CA ARG A 106 17.10 11.46 -18.92
C ARG A 106 18.20 10.74 -19.72
N ASP A 107 19.28 11.45 -20.00
CA ASP A 107 20.39 10.91 -20.76
C ASP A 107 21.12 9.79 -20.00
N GLY A 108 21.41 8.68 -20.70
CA GLY A 108 22.21 7.58 -20.19
C GLY A 108 21.53 6.73 -19.11
N ALA A 109 20.19 6.79 -19.01
CA ALA A 109 19.44 5.89 -18.13
C ALA A 109 19.62 4.43 -18.57
N LYS A 110 19.93 3.55 -17.62
CA LYS A 110 20.20 2.13 -17.86
C LYS A 110 19.52 1.25 -16.82
N TYR A 111 19.18 0.05 -17.25
CA TYR A 111 18.79 -1.03 -16.35
C TYR A 111 20.01 -1.63 -15.62
N SER A 112 19.75 -2.42 -14.60
CA SER A 112 20.78 -3.07 -13.78
C SER A 112 21.61 -4.13 -14.52
N ASP A 113 21.17 -4.54 -15.71
CA ASP A 113 21.94 -5.41 -16.64
C ASP A 113 22.81 -4.62 -17.65
N GLY A 114 22.78 -3.28 -17.58
CA GLY A 114 23.54 -2.36 -18.42
C GLY A 114 22.86 -2.02 -19.75
N THR A 115 21.67 -2.54 -20.05
CA THR A 115 20.90 -2.17 -21.24
C THR A 115 20.31 -0.77 -21.08
N ASP A 116 20.12 -0.05 -22.20
CA ASP A 116 19.59 1.32 -22.17
C ASP A 116 18.08 1.32 -21.94
N VAL A 117 17.59 2.27 -21.16
CA VAL A 117 16.14 2.56 -21.05
C VAL A 117 15.72 3.39 -22.25
N VAL A 118 14.67 2.94 -22.95
CA VAL A 118 14.16 3.60 -24.15
C VAL A 118 12.66 3.87 -24.05
N ALA A 119 12.16 4.80 -24.88
CA ALA A 119 10.74 5.19 -24.88
C ALA A 119 9.79 4.00 -25.13
N ALA A 120 10.23 2.99 -25.89
CA ALA A 120 9.45 1.78 -26.13
C ALA A 120 9.18 0.97 -24.84
N ASP A 121 10.10 1.01 -23.86
CA ASP A 121 9.90 0.36 -22.56
C ASP A 121 8.81 1.04 -21.77
N VAL A 122 8.76 2.38 -21.83
CA VAL A 122 7.72 3.18 -21.19
C VAL A 122 6.36 2.86 -21.80
N VAL A 123 6.25 2.87 -23.14
CA VAL A 123 5.00 2.53 -23.85
C VAL A 123 4.50 1.15 -23.39
N ASN A 124 5.38 0.13 -23.44
CA ASN A 124 5.03 -1.23 -23.01
C ASN A 124 4.56 -1.30 -21.55
N ALA A 125 5.26 -0.63 -20.64
CA ALA A 125 4.90 -0.64 -19.22
C ALA A 125 3.53 0.03 -18.97
N PHE A 126 3.24 1.15 -19.63
CA PHE A 126 1.95 1.81 -19.54
C PHE A 126 0.83 0.97 -20.17
N GLU A 127 1.00 0.41 -21.37
CA GLU A 127 0.01 -0.44 -22.02
C GLU A 127 -0.36 -1.66 -21.14
N LEU A 128 0.63 -2.33 -20.54
CA LEU A 128 0.39 -3.47 -19.66
C LEU A 128 -0.36 -3.07 -18.37
N ASN A 129 -0.02 -1.93 -17.80
CA ASN A 129 -0.70 -1.46 -16.58
C ASN A 129 -2.09 -0.85 -16.85
N MET A 130 -2.30 -0.23 -18.02
CA MET A 130 -3.63 0.21 -18.46
C MET A 130 -4.58 -0.96 -18.70
N ALA A 131 -4.05 -2.13 -19.10
CA ALA A 131 -4.81 -3.36 -19.28
C ALA A 131 -4.94 -4.20 -17.99
N ASN A 132 -4.29 -3.80 -16.89
CA ASN A 132 -4.28 -4.56 -15.64
C ASN A 132 -5.46 -4.15 -14.75
N ASP A 133 -6.22 -5.11 -14.23
CA ASP A 133 -7.43 -4.87 -13.43
C ASP A 133 -7.17 -4.03 -12.15
N THR A 134 -5.94 -4.06 -11.62
CA THR A 134 -5.56 -3.31 -10.41
C THR A 134 -5.24 -1.84 -10.74
N TYR A 135 -4.52 -1.57 -11.85
CA TYR A 135 -4.00 -0.23 -12.16
C TYR A 135 -4.81 0.53 -13.21
N SER A 136 -5.70 -0.15 -13.96
CA SER A 136 -6.49 0.46 -15.03
C SER A 136 -7.30 1.69 -14.56
N ALA A 137 -7.85 1.64 -13.35
CA ALA A 137 -8.60 2.76 -12.77
C ALA A 137 -7.73 4.01 -12.56
N PHE A 138 -6.46 3.83 -12.15
CA PHE A 138 -5.51 4.94 -11.96
C PHE A 138 -5.09 5.59 -13.27
N LEU A 139 -5.12 4.85 -14.37
CA LEU A 139 -4.64 5.24 -15.69
C LEU A 139 -5.79 5.51 -16.68
N SER A 140 -7.03 5.52 -16.20
CA SER A 140 -8.25 5.64 -17.03
C SER A 140 -8.33 6.94 -17.81
N PHE A 141 -7.62 7.98 -17.40
CA PHE A 141 -7.53 9.30 -18.07
C PHE A 141 -6.68 9.27 -19.35
N ILE A 142 -5.80 8.25 -19.54
CA ILE A 142 -4.94 8.10 -20.71
C ILE A 142 -5.76 7.49 -21.87
N ASP A 143 -5.69 8.12 -23.04
CA ASP A 143 -6.22 7.57 -24.29
C ASP A 143 -5.19 6.69 -24.98
N SER A 144 -3.96 7.21 -25.17
CA SER A 144 -2.88 6.47 -25.77
C SER A 144 -1.51 6.94 -25.29
N VAL A 145 -0.52 6.03 -25.39
CA VAL A 145 0.90 6.30 -25.13
C VAL A 145 1.69 5.84 -26.35
N SER A 146 2.61 6.67 -26.84
CA SER A 146 3.42 6.34 -28.00
C SER A 146 4.85 6.88 -27.91
N ALA A 147 5.81 6.16 -28.53
CA ALA A 147 7.18 6.64 -28.65
C ALA A 147 7.30 7.59 -29.86
N VAL A 148 7.75 8.81 -29.63
CA VAL A 148 8.07 9.77 -30.70
C VAL A 148 9.43 9.42 -31.31
N ASP A 149 10.38 9.07 -30.47
CA ASP A 149 11.72 8.59 -30.78
C ASP A 149 12.22 7.71 -29.60
N ASP A 150 13.50 7.32 -29.59
CA ASP A 150 14.06 6.44 -28.55
C ASP A 150 14.01 7.06 -27.13
N LYS A 151 13.81 8.38 -27.00
CA LYS A 151 13.86 9.10 -25.72
C LYS A 151 12.59 9.85 -25.37
N THR A 152 11.70 10.08 -26.31
CA THR A 152 10.51 10.91 -26.12
C THR A 152 9.25 10.08 -26.19
N VAL A 153 8.46 10.17 -25.16
CA VAL A 153 7.13 9.52 -25.05
C VAL A 153 6.05 10.59 -25.13
N ASP A 154 5.03 10.33 -25.93
CA ASP A 154 3.85 11.15 -26.11
C ASP A 154 2.67 10.52 -25.41
N PHE A 155 2.01 11.27 -24.53
CA PHE A 155 0.80 10.88 -23.79
C PHE A 155 -0.38 11.69 -24.32
N VAL A 156 -1.36 11.02 -24.90
CA VAL A 156 -2.65 11.61 -25.25
C VAL A 156 -3.67 11.26 -24.18
N LEU A 157 -4.35 12.26 -23.65
CA LEU A 157 -5.32 12.14 -22.57
C LEU A 157 -6.74 12.25 -23.12
N LYS A 158 -7.70 11.59 -22.48
CA LYS A 158 -9.13 11.68 -22.83
C LYS A 158 -9.77 13.02 -22.44
N PHE A 159 -9.21 13.68 -21.43
CA PHE A 159 -9.66 14.96 -20.88
C PHE A 159 -8.48 15.67 -20.18
N PRO A 160 -8.57 16.99 -19.89
CA PRO A 160 -7.54 17.71 -19.13
C PRO A 160 -7.30 17.06 -17.77
N PHE A 161 -6.01 16.82 -17.42
CA PHE A 161 -5.63 16.12 -16.18
C PHE A 161 -4.31 16.67 -15.59
N GLU A 162 -4.03 17.94 -15.80
CA GLU A 162 -2.72 18.54 -15.51
C GLU A 162 -2.33 18.48 -14.03
N SER A 163 -3.26 18.79 -13.12
CA SER A 163 -2.98 18.89 -11.68
C SER A 163 -2.58 17.57 -11.02
N LEU A 164 -2.98 16.43 -11.59
CA LEU A 164 -2.75 15.08 -11.05
C LEU A 164 -1.77 14.27 -11.91
N LEU A 165 -1.34 14.79 -13.06
CA LEU A 165 -0.62 14.03 -14.09
C LEU A 165 0.65 13.36 -13.57
N GLN A 166 1.55 14.11 -12.92
CA GLN A 166 2.83 13.58 -12.45
C GLN A 166 2.64 12.47 -11.42
N GLY A 167 1.75 12.66 -10.45
CA GLY A 167 1.43 11.64 -9.44
C GLY A 167 0.93 10.35 -10.07
N ARG A 168 0.15 10.46 -11.16
CA ARG A 168 -0.34 9.27 -11.87
C ARG A 168 0.72 8.60 -12.74
N LEU A 169 1.61 9.37 -13.36
CA LEU A 169 2.74 8.81 -14.10
C LEU A 169 3.77 8.12 -13.18
N ALA A 170 3.83 8.49 -11.89
CA ALA A 170 4.68 7.87 -10.88
C ALA A 170 4.23 6.45 -10.45
N VAL A 171 2.95 6.11 -10.66
CA VAL A 171 2.39 4.80 -10.31
C VAL A 171 3.02 3.67 -11.15
N VAL A 172 3.37 3.95 -12.40
CA VAL A 172 3.86 2.93 -13.35
C VAL A 172 5.38 2.82 -13.28
N LYS A 173 5.87 1.64 -12.90
CA LYS A 173 7.30 1.32 -12.92
C LYS A 173 7.71 0.82 -14.31
N ILE A 174 8.87 1.29 -14.79
CA ILE A 174 9.38 0.99 -16.12
C ILE A 174 10.35 -0.19 -16.05
N PHE A 175 10.25 -1.08 -17.02
CA PHE A 175 11.07 -2.28 -17.15
C PHE A 175 11.30 -2.59 -18.63
N PRO A 176 12.33 -3.43 -18.99
CA PRO A 176 12.64 -3.72 -20.38
C PRO A 176 11.46 -4.39 -21.12
N ALA A 177 11.00 -3.82 -22.21
CA ALA A 177 9.94 -4.38 -23.06
C ALA A 177 10.32 -5.75 -23.69
N SER A 178 11.61 -6.08 -23.69
CA SER A 178 12.12 -7.37 -24.16
C SER A 178 11.88 -8.53 -23.18
N ILE A 179 11.50 -8.24 -21.93
CA ILE A 179 11.27 -9.24 -20.87
C ILE A 179 9.77 -9.44 -20.71
N SER A 180 9.32 -10.69 -20.75
CA SER A 180 7.90 -10.99 -20.54
C SER A 180 7.46 -10.72 -19.09
N ALA A 181 6.15 -10.53 -18.88
CA ALA A 181 5.60 -10.35 -17.54
C ALA A 181 5.90 -11.56 -16.62
N ASP A 182 5.89 -12.78 -17.18
CA ASP A 182 6.21 -14.01 -16.43
C ASP A 182 7.69 -14.06 -16.04
N ASP A 183 8.60 -13.71 -16.97
CA ASP A 183 10.04 -13.67 -16.70
C ASP A 183 10.36 -12.55 -15.70
N MET A 184 9.66 -11.40 -15.78
CA MET A 184 9.79 -10.29 -14.82
C MET A 184 9.37 -10.71 -13.42
N ASN A 185 8.44 -11.65 -13.28
CA ASN A 185 8.06 -12.22 -11.99
C ASN A 185 9.11 -13.19 -11.40
N VAL A 186 10.05 -13.68 -12.21
CA VAL A 186 11.10 -14.63 -11.79
C VAL A 186 12.44 -13.92 -11.58
N SER A 187 12.79 -13.00 -12.48
CA SER A 187 14.06 -12.29 -12.51
C SER A 187 13.85 -10.82 -12.86
N PRO A 188 13.26 -10.04 -11.93
CA PRO A 188 12.93 -8.65 -12.18
C PRO A 188 14.20 -7.80 -12.40
N ILE A 189 14.19 -6.99 -13.46
CA ILE A 189 15.26 -6.05 -13.84
C ILE A 189 14.68 -4.65 -13.87
N GLY A 190 15.24 -3.75 -13.06
CA GLY A 190 14.83 -2.35 -12.98
C GLY A 190 16.00 -1.39 -13.22
N SER A 191 15.68 -0.10 -13.33
CA SER A 191 16.62 1.00 -13.54
C SER A 191 16.93 1.77 -12.25
N GLY A 192 16.34 1.39 -11.12
CA GLY A 192 16.50 2.05 -9.83
C GLY A 192 17.91 1.95 -9.25
N PRO A 193 18.16 2.63 -8.11
CA PRO A 193 19.49 2.66 -7.49
C PRO A 193 19.98 1.31 -6.97
N TRP A 194 19.08 0.36 -6.79
CA TRP A 194 19.37 -0.98 -6.30
C TRP A 194 18.94 -2.05 -7.31
N ALA A 195 19.58 -3.21 -7.24
CA ALA A 195 19.22 -4.41 -7.98
C ALA A 195 19.08 -5.58 -7.00
N TYR A 196 18.19 -6.52 -7.32
CA TYR A 196 18.08 -7.76 -6.55
C TYR A 196 19.30 -8.64 -6.77
N SER A 197 19.89 -9.14 -5.68
CA SER A 197 20.92 -10.20 -5.72
C SER A 197 20.38 -11.54 -5.21
N SER A 198 19.33 -11.51 -4.39
CA SER A 198 18.56 -12.67 -3.95
C SER A 198 17.11 -12.27 -3.75
N LEU A 199 16.16 -13.15 -4.10
CA LEU A 199 14.74 -12.83 -4.05
C LEU A 199 13.94 -14.06 -3.58
N ASN A 200 13.54 -14.03 -2.31
CA ASN A 200 12.62 -14.99 -1.72
C ASN A 200 11.70 -14.25 -0.74
N GLY A 201 10.54 -13.81 -1.22
CA GLY A 201 9.56 -13.03 -0.46
C GLY A 201 8.59 -13.87 0.39
N ASP A 202 8.80 -15.18 0.54
CA ASP A 202 8.03 -16.04 1.44
C ASP A 202 8.26 -15.67 2.92
N ASP A 203 7.33 -16.02 3.78
CA ASP A 203 7.51 -15.91 5.22
C ASP A 203 8.67 -16.80 5.69
N GLY A 204 9.64 -16.19 6.38
CA GLY A 204 10.92 -16.81 6.72
C GLY A 204 11.96 -16.77 5.59
N GLY A 205 11.64 -16.15 4.46
CA GLY A 205 12.59 -15.85 3.39
C GLY A 205 13.29 -14.50 3.58
N PHE A 206 14.00 -14.06 2.54
CA PHE A 206 14.72 -12.78 2.55
C PHE A 206 14.89 -12.20 1.14
N ILE A 207 15.12 -10.92 1.07
CA ILE A 207 15.49 -10.19 -0.15
C ILE A 207 16.82 -9.50 0.08
N ASP A 208 17.80 -9.74 -0.81
CA ASP A 208 19.08 -9.05 -0.83
C ASP A 208 19.16 -8.09 -2.00
N PHE A 209 19.69 -6.90 -1.74
CA PHE A 209 19.91 -5.87 -2.75
C PHE A 209 21.36 -5.47 -2.80
N VAL A 210 21.83 -5.15 -4.01
CA VAL A 210 23.14 -4.56 -4.27
C VAL A 210 22.96 -3.25 -5.04
N PRO A 211 23.89 -2.28 -4.92
CA PRO A 211 23.85 -1.07 -5.73
C PRO A 211 23.81 -1.39 -7.23
N ASN A 212 22.96 -0.69 -7.98
CA ASN A 212 22.97 -0.72 -9.44
C ASN A 212 24.15 0.14 -9.94
N GLU A 213 25.18 -0.49 -10.49
CA GLU A 213 26.39 0.18 -10.96
C GLU A 213 26.15 1.12 -12.16
N TYR A 214 25.03 0.95 -12.87
CA TYR A 214 24.65 1.76 -14.03
C TYR A 214 23.71 2.94 -13.65
N TYR A 215 23.31 3.03 -12.39
CA TYR A 215 22.38 4.06 -11.95
C TYR A 215 22.98 5.47 -12.05
N ASN A 216 22.26 6.37 -12.71
CA ASN A 216 22.63 7.77 -12.86
C ASN A 216 21.50 8.75 -12.50
N GLY A 217 20.51 8.28 -11.75
CA GLY A 217 19.36 9.07 -11.31
C GLY A 217 19.61 9.90 -10.05
N PRO A 218 18.55 10.54 -9.50
CA PRO A 218 18.68 11.53 -8.43
C PRO A 218 18.97 10.93 -7.04
N LYS A 219 18.66 9.66 -6.80
CA LYS A 219 18.75 9.00 -5.48
C LYS A 219 19.69 7.78 -5.54
N PRO A 220 21.02 7.95 -5.65
CA PRO A 220 21.95 6.82 -5.72
C PRO A 220 21.99 6.01 -4.42
N ALA A 221 22.32 4.73 -4.51
CA ALA A 221 22.50 3.86 -3.36
C ALA A 221 23.58 4.43 -2.40
N THR A 222 23.28 4.42 -1.11
CA THR A 222 24.10 5.05 -0.05
C THR A 222 24.77 4.02 0.87
N ALA A 223 24.54 2.72 0.66
CA ALA A 223 25.14 1.60 1.38
C ALA A 223 25.64 0.53 0.39
N ASP A 224 26.42 -0.44 0.89
CA ASP A 224 27.01 -1.51 0.09
C ASP A 224 26.03 -2.60 -0.28
N ALA A 225 25.05 -2.81 0.59
CA ALA A 225 23.98 -3.80 0.42
C ALA A 225 22.77 -3.43 1.29
N MET A 226 21.63 -4.03 0.96
CA MET A 226 20.49 -4.13 1.86
C MET A 226 20.10 -5.60 2.01
N HIS A 227 19.66 -5.99 3.21
CA HIS A 227 19.15 -7.30 3.54
C HIS A 227 17.83 -7.17 4.29
N TRP A 228 16.76 -7.71 3.72
CA TRP A 228 15.41 -7.68 4.31
C TRP A 228 14.98 -9.09 4.68
N ASP A 229 14.87 -9.39 5.96
CA ASP A 229 14.28 -10.62 6.48
C ASP A 229 12.75 -10.52 6.45
N ILE A 230 12.08 -11.50 5.89
CA ILE A 230 10.63 -11.55 5.81
C ILE A 230 10.10 -12.34 7.02
N GLN A 231 9.51 -11.63 7.98
CA GLN A 231 9.06 -12.20 9.25
C GLN A 231 7.64 -11.70 9.58
N LYS A 232 6.62 -12.48 9.26
CA LYS A 232 5.21 -12.11 9.56
C LYS A 232 4.94 -12.08 11.07
N ASP A 233 5.64 -12.92 11.84
CA ASP A 233 5.52 -12.95 13.30
C ASP A 233 6.14 -11.68 13.93
N GLY A 234 5.30 -10.86 14.58
CA GLY A 234 5.73 -9.65 15.28
C GLY A 234 6.71 -9.92 16.42
N THR A 235 6.66 -11.09 17.07
CA THR A 235 7.60 -11.48 18.13
C THR A 235 8.99 -11.75 17.56
N ALA A 236 9.07 -12.38 16.39
CA ALA A 236 10.33 -12.62 15.70
C ALA A 236 10.99 -11.29 15.30
N ARG A 237 10.21 -10.36 14.71
CA ARG A 237 10.72 -9.01 14.38
C ARG A 237 11.15 -8.23 15.61
N THR A 238 10.38 -8.27 16.70
CA THR A 238 10.73 -7.66 18.00
C THR A 238 12.05 -8.21 18.51
N THR A 239 12.23 -9.52 18.42
CA THR A 239 13.49 -10.17 18.86
C THR A 239 14.68 -9.70 18.03
N ALA A 240 14.52 -9.56 16.70
CA ALA A 240 15.59 -9.15 15.81
C ALA A 240 16.05 -7.70 16.09
N ILE A 241 15.11 -6.75 16.26
CA ILE A 241 15.48 -5.36 16.55
C ILE A 241 16.10 -5.21 17.95
N MET A 242 15.58 -5.91 18.97
CA MET A 242 16.12 -5.89 20.32
C MET A 242 17.52 -6.55 20.42
N ALA A 243 17.77 -7.58 19.61
CA ALA A 243 19.07 -8.23 19.48
C ALA A 243 20.04 -7.44 18.57
N GLN A 244 19.59 -6.36 17.96
CA GLN A 244 20.34 -5.53 17.02
C GLN A 244 20.86 -6.32 15.78
N THR A 245 20.13 -7.36 15.38
CA THR A 245 20.38 -8.10 14.13
C THR A 245 19.64 -7.49 12.94
N SER A 246 18.69 -6.59 13.20
CA SER A 246 17.99 -5.76 12.22
C SER A 246 18.11 -4.30 12.65
N MET A 247 18.42 -3.41 11.73
CA MET A 247 18.50 -1.96 11.97
C MET A 247 17.12 -1.30 11.94
N VAL A 248 16.19 -1.87 11.16
CA VAL A 248 14.83 -1.34 11.00
C VAL A 248 13.81 -2.46 11.13
N MET A 249 12.70 -2.19 11.81
CA MET A 249 11.58 -3.11 11.97
C MET A 249 10.30 -2.46 11.47
N GLU A 250 9.69 -3.05 10.45
CA GLU A 250 8.36 -2.67 9.94
C GLU A 250 7.25 -3.16 10.87
N ALA A 251 6.17 -2.38 11.00
CA ALA A 251 4.94 -2.73 11.70
C ALA A 251 5.18 -3.26 13.13
N VAL A 252 5.61 -2.36 14.00
CA VAL A 252 5.84 -2.66 15.43
C VAL A 252 4.52 -3.00 16.12
N PRO A 253 4.41 -4.14 16.82
CA PRO A 253 3.26 -4.41 17.68
C PRO A 253 3.25 -3.44 18.87
N ASP A 254 2.11 -2.76 19.11
CA ASP A 254 2.00 -1.76 20.17
C ASP A 254 2.38 -2.31 21.55
N ALA A 255 2.03 -3.56 21.83
CA ALA A 255 2.38 -4.23 23.09
C ALA A 255 3.90 -4.38 23.34
N ASN A 256 4.74 -4.24 22.30
CA ASN A 256 6.18 -4.44 22.40
C ASN A 256 6.99 -3.13 22.39
N VAL A 257 6.34 -1.98 22.23
CA VAL A 257 6.98 -0.66 22.08
C VAL A 257 7.92 -0.35 23.24
N ASP A 258 7.45 -0.47 24.49
CA ASP A 258 8.26 -0.20 25.68
C ASP A 258 9.51 -1.09 25.74
N ALA A 259 9.39 -2.36 25.38
CA ALA A 259 10.50 -3.31 25.38
C ALA A 259 11.54 -2.96 24.30
N ILE A 260 11.09 -2.59 23.11
CA ILE A 260 11.92 -2.19 21.98
C ILE A 260 12.68 -0.90 22.30
N GLN A 261 12.00 0.10 22.85
CA GLN A 261 12.62 1.35 23.30
C GLN A 261 13.60 1.11 24.47
N GLY A 262 13.23 0.23 25.40
CA GLY A 262 14.12 -0.20 26.50
C GLY A 262 15.39 -0.91 26.03
N ALA A 263 15.39 -1.50 24.84
CA ALA A 263 16.55 -2.11 24.20
C ALA A 263 17.40 -1.11 23.37
N GLY A 264 16.99 0.17 23.31
CA GLY A 264 17.75 1.26 22.67
C GLY A 264 17.31 1.62 21.26
N ALA A 265 16.25 0.99 20.72
CA ALA A 265 15.68 1.40 19.44
C ALA A 265 14.74 2.61 19.61
N THR A 266 14.65 3.44 18.58
CA THR A 266 13.63 4.49 18.44
C THR A 266 12.38 3.87 17.83
N VAL A 267 11.21 4.20 18.36
CA VAL A 267 9.91 3.85 17.76
C VAL A 267 9.20 5.14 17.40
N GLU A 268 8.85 5.28 16.13
CA GLU A 268 8.08 6.42 15.63
C GLU A 268 6.75 5.96 15.05
N TYR A 269 5.71 6.75 15.33
CA TYR A 269 4.38 6.62 14.75
C TYR A 269 4.16 7.69 13.71
N LYS A 270 3.59 7.30 12.56
CA LYS A 270 3.21 8.23 11.49
C LYS A 270 1.70 8.16 11.26
N ASP A 271 1.07 9.35 11.22
CA ASP A 271 -0.33 9.49 10.82
C ASP A 271 -0.47 9.16 9.34
N GLY A 272 -1.13 8.05 9.03
CA GLY A 272 -1.28 7.55 7.67
C GLY A 272 -2.73 7.37 7.25
N PHE A 273 -2.90 6.94 6.01
CA PHE A 273 -4.21 6.59 5.45
C PHE A 273 -4.66 5.17 5.86
N SER A 274 -3.75 4.32 6.31
CA SER A 274 -4.03 2.94 6.72
C SER A 274 -5.26 2.84 7.62
N LEU A 275 -6.24 2.06 7.23
CA LEU A 275 -7.54 2.02 7.89
C LEU A 275 -8.16 0.61 7.91
N PRO A 276 -8.91 0.27 8.96
CA PRO A 276 -9.90 -0.80 8.92
C PRO A 276 -11.21 -0.23 8.42
N PHE A 277 -11.91 -0.96 7.57
CA PHE A 277 -13.20 -0.53 7.06
C PHE A 277 -14.26 -1.63 7.17
N LEU A 278 -15.51 -1.20 7.26
CA LEU A 278 -16.66 -2.04 6.99
C LEU A 278 -17.04 -1.88 5.52
N MET A 279 -17.23 -3.01 4.83
CA MET A 279 -17.74 -3.07 3.46
C MET A 279 -19.00 -3.91 3.43
N PHE A 280 -20.07 -3.38 2.83
CA PHE A 280 -21.38 -4.00 2.79
C PHE A 280 -21.68 -4.58 1.41
N ASN A 281 -22.40 -5.69 1.37
CA ASN A 281 -23.01 -6.19 0.16
C ASN A 281 -24.30 -5.39 -0.13
N THR A 282 -24.17 -4.30 -0.88
CA THR A 282 -25.27 -3.33 -1.10
C THR A 282 -26.39 -3.84 -2.01
N LYS A 283 -26.20 -4.98 -2.69
CA LYS A 283 -27.29 -5.66 -3.43
C LYS A 283 -28.21 -6.50 -2.55
N LYS A 284 -27.78 -6.75 -1.30
CA LYS A 284 -28.49 -7.66 -0.39
C LYS A 284 -29.23 -6.87 0.68
N ALA A 285 -30.57 -7.06 0.80
CA ALA A 285 -31.28 -6.55 1.96
C ALA A 285 -30.74 -7.20 3.25
N PRO A 286 -30.59 -6.44 4.35
CA PRO A 286 -31.03 -5.06 4.53
C PRO A 286 -29.98 -4.00 4.13
N PHE A 287 -28.84 -4.36 3.54
CA PHE A 287 -27.71 -3.46 3.26
C PHE A 287 -27.89 -2.61 2.00
N ASP A 288 -28.94 -2.81 1.24
CA ASP A 288 -29.43 -1.91 0.19
C ASP A 288 -29.94 -0.56 0.74
N ASP A 289 -30.34 -0.52 2.02
CA ASP A 289 -30.75 0.70 2.71
C ASP A 289 -29.56 1.33 3.46
N LYS A 290 -29.18 2.57 3.09
CA LYS A 290 -28.06 3.28 3.77
C LYS A 290 -28.28 3.48 5.27
N ARG A 291 -29.54 3.62 5.74
CA ARG A 291 -29.83 3.78 7.18
C ARG A 291 -29.37 2.56 7.97
N VAL A 292 -29.48 1.37 7.38
CA VAL A 292 -28.94 0.15 8.00
C VAL A 292 -27.42 0.20 8.04
N ARG A 293 -26.76 0.61 6.95
CA ARG A 293 -25.27 0.73 6.92
C ARG A 293 -24.78 1.78 7.93
N GLN A 294 -25.46 2.95 7.99
CA GLN A 294 -25.14 4.01 8.96
C GLN A 294 -25.32 3.54 10.41
N ALA A 295 -26.30 2.67 10.69
CA ALA A 295 -26.53 2.13 12.01
C ALA A 295 -25.33 1.37 12.55
N PHE A 296 -24.53 0.71 11.72
CA PHE A 296 -23.28 0.03 12.13
C PHE A 296 -22.27 1.04 12.68
N PHE A 297 -22.09 2.18 12.02
CA PHE A 297 -21.11 3.19 12.44
C PHE A 297 -21.53 3.91 13.73
N TYR A 298 -22.84 4.11 13.96
CA TYR A 298 -23.33 4.62 15.25
C TYR A 298 -23.30 3.57 16.36
N ALA A 299 -23.37 2.27 16.02
CA ALA A 299 -23.37 1.19 17.00
C ALA A 299 -21.99 0.87 17.56
N ILE A 300 -20.90 1.15 16.82
CA ILE A 300 -19.53 0.78 17.19
C ILE A 300 -18.86 1.90 17.99
N ASP A 301 -18.36 1.57 19.18
CA ASP A 301 -17.55 2.47 19.99
C ASP A 301 -16.10 2.50 19.48
N VAL A 302 -15.87 3.34 18.47
CA VAL A 302 -14.57 3.48 17.80
C VAL A 302 -13.49 3.96 18.77
N GLN A 303 -13.81 4.89 19.70
CA GLN A 303 -12.83 5.37 20.67
C GLN A 303 -12.34 4.23 21.57
N LYS A 304 -13.24 3.37 21.99
CA LYS A 304 -12.88 2.21 22.81
C LYS A 304 -12.06 1.17 22.04
N LEU A 305 -12.27 1.01 20.71
CA LEU A 305 -11.39 0.21 19.84
C LEU A 305 -9.98 0.82 19.80
N ILE A 306 -9.89 2.14 19.62
CA ILE A 306 -8.61 2.86 19.61
C ILE A 306 -7.88 2.69 20.94
N ASP A 307 -8.55 2.91 22.05
CA ASP A 307 -7.93 2.85 23.38
C ASP A 307 -7.48 1.44 23.76
N ASN A 308 -8.31 0.42 23.48
CA ASN A 308 -8.07 -0.95 23.96
C ASN A 308 -7.28 -1.83 23.00
N VAL A 309 -7.43 -1.64 21.69
CA VAL A 309 -6.80 -2.51 20.68
C VAL A 309 -5.63 -1.82 20.01
N MET A 310 -5.77 -0.51 19.73
CA MET A 310 -4.72 0.26 19.06
C MET A 310 -3.82 1.02 20.05
N ALA A 311 -3.96 0.78 21.37
CA ALA A 311 -3.18 1.46 22.42
C ALA A 311 -3.16 2.99 22.30
N GLY A 312 -4.20 3.61 21.73
CA GLY A 312 -4.31 5.03 21.46
C GLY A 312 -3.69 5.48 20.11
N HIS A 313 -3.12 4.56 19.32
CA HIS A 313 -2.39 4.87 18.09
C HIS A 313 -3.28 4.77 16.83
N ALA A 314 -4.38 5.50 16.85
CA ALA A 314 -5.25 5.72 15.71
C ALA A 314 -6.07 7.01 15.90
N ASN A 315 -6.57 7.56 14.79
CA ASN A 315 -7.40 8.76 14.79
C ASN A 315 -8.82 8.39 14.34
N PRO A 316 -9.89 8.76 15.10
CA PRO A 316 -11.27 8.54 14.66
C PRO A 316 -11.52 9.19 13.30
N VAL A 317 -12.37 8.56 12.49
CA VAL A 317 -12.72 9.09 11.16
C VAL A 317 -13.61 10.32 11.29
N LYS A 318 -13.19 11.42 10.66
CA LYS A 318 -14.01 12.61 10.44
C LYS A 318 -14.35 12.80 8.96
N SER A 319 -13.65 12.09 8.09
CA SER A 319 -13.84 12.07 6.66
C SER A 319 -13.20 10.82 6.07
N PHE A 320 -13.37 10.60 4.77
CA PHE A 320 -12.63 9.58 4.03
C PHE A 320 -11.12 9.78 4.14
N LEU A 321 -10.63 11.02 4.05
CA LEU A 321 -9.21 11.35 4.26
C LEU A 321 -8.90 11.63 5.74
N PRO A 322 -7.69 11.29 6.22
CA PRO A 322 -7.21 11.73 7.53
C PRO A 322 -6.90 13.23 7.56
N GLU A 323 -6.98 13.85 8.73
CA GLU A 323 -6.72 15.29 8.93
C GLU A 323 -5.30 15.72 8.51
N SER A 324 -4.36 14.79 8.44
CA SER A 324 -2.97 15.04 8.01
C SER A 324 -2.83 15.25 6.49
N PHE A 325 -3.84 14.93 5.68
CA PHE A 325 -3.78 15.05 4.22
C PHE A 325 -4.20 16.45 3.75
N ALA A 326 -3.50 16.98 2.73
CA ALA A 326 -3.70 18.34 2.25
C ALA A 326 -5.14 18.65 1.79
N ASN A 327 -5.86 17.65 1.26
CA ASN A 327 -7.23 17.80 0.77
C ASN A 327 -8.28 17.41 1.82
N PHE A 328 -7.91 17.33 3.11
CA PHE A 328 -8.86 17.01 4.16
C PHE A 328 -10.04 18.00 4.20
N HIS A 329 -11.23 17.46 4.34
CA HIS A 329 -12.48 18.16 4.62
C HIS A 329 -13.26 17.34 5.63
N GLU A 330 -13.74 17.93 6.72
CA GLU A 330 -14.62 17.25 7.67
C GLU A 330 -15.96 16.96 6.99
N ALA A 331 -16.28 15.69 6.84
CA ALA A 331 -17.48 15.27 6.13
C ALA A 331 -18.77 15.69 6.83
N SER A 332 -19.84 15.84 6.07
CA SER A 332 -21.17 16.23 6.57
C SER A 332 -21.74 15.23 7.62
N ASN A 333 -21.34 13.96 7.54
CA ASN A 333 -21.69 12.91 8.48
C ASN A 333 -20.43 12.39 9.21
N VAL A 334 -20.24 12.84 10.46
CA VAL A 334 -19.22 12.30 11.37
C VAL A 334 -19.90 11.36 12.36
N TYR A 335 -19.54 10.08 12.32
CA TYR A 335 -20.12 9.05 13.17
C TYR A 335 -19.50 9.06 14.56
N THR A 336 -20.35 9.12 15.56
CA THR A 336 -19.98 8.99 16.99
C THR A 336 -20.78 7.84 17.60
N TYR A 337 -20.24 7.20 18.64
CA TYR A 337 -20.93 6.11 19.32
C TYR A 337 -22.27 6.57 19.89
N ASP A 338 -23.35 6.10 19.30
CA ASP A 338 -24.74 6.35 19.69
C ASP A 338 -25.61 5.14 19.37
N PRO A 339 -25.63 4.11 20.24
CA PRO A 339 -26.42 2.89 19.98
C PRO A 339 -27.92 3.13 19.93
N GLU A 340 -28.44 4.21 20.54
CA GLU A 340 -29.87 4.55 20.45
C GLU A 340 -30.19 5.15 19.07
N LYS A 341 -29.29 5.96 18.49
CA LYS A 341 -29.41 6.42 17.12
C LYS A 341 -29.35 5.24 16.13
N ALA A 342 -28.45 4.26 16.37
CA ALA A 342 -28.38 3.04 15.58
C ALA A 342 -29.71 2.28 15.58
N LYS A 343 -30.34 2.07 16.74
CA LYS A 343 -31.66 1.44 16.86
C LYS A 343 -32.77 2.23 16.15
N SER A 344 -32.73 3.57 16.24
CA SER A 344 -33.68 4.44 15.55
C SER A 344 -33.59 4.25 14.05
N LEU A 345 -32.37 4.26 13.47
CA LEU A 345 -32.14 4.06 12.05
C LEU A 345 -32.62 2.68 11.58
N LEU A 346 -32.35 1.62 12.36
CA LEU A 346 -32.87 0.27 12.07
C LEU A 346 -34.41 0.26 12.08
N SER A 347 -35.03 0.88 13.08
CA SER A 347 -36.49 0.97 13.16
C SER A 347 -37.10 1.76 11.99
N GLU A 348 -36.49 2.87 11.59
CA GLU A 348 -36.89 3.69 10.44
C GLU A 348 -36.74 2.93 9.12
N ALA A 349 -35.75 2.03 9.03
CA ALA A 349 -35.54 1.13 7.91
C ALA A 349 -36.48 -0.10 7.91
N GLY A 350 -37.33 -0.25 8.95
CA GLY A 350 -38.30 -1.35 9.06
C GLY A 350 -37.81 -2.55 9.89
N TYR A 351 -36.69 -2.41 10.61
CA TYR A 351 -36.06 -3.48 11.40
C TYR A 351 -36.08 -3.17 12.90
N ALA A 352 -37.23 -2.77 13.44
CA ALA A 352 -37.40 -2.40 14.86
C ALA A 352 -37.07 -3.55 15.83
N ASP A 353 -37.21 -4.81 15.40
CA ASP A 353 -36.88 -6.00 16.19
C ASP A 353 -35.39 -6.41 16.08
N GLY A 354 -34.59 -5.63 15.36
CA GLY A 354 -33.19 -5.94 15.04
C GLY A 354 -33.00 -6.75 13.76
N ILE A 355 -31.73 -7.05 13.45
CA ILE A 355 -31.31 -7.84 12.28
C ILE A 355 -30.30 -8.89 12.68
N ASP A 356 -30.27 -10.01 11.94
CA ASP A 356 -29.23 -11.04 12.06
C ASP A 356 -28.22 -10.86 10.91
N VAL A 357 -26.92 -10.80 11.22
CA VAL A 357 -25.86 -10.57 10.23
C VAL A 357 -24.67 -11.48 10.45
N GLU A 358 -23.96 -11.84 9.39
CA GLU A 358 -22.63 -12.41 9.42
C GLU A 358 -21.60 -11.31 9.16
N LEU A 359 -20.68 -11.09 10.10
CA LEU A 359 -19.51 -10.24 9.92
C LEU A 359 -18.32 -11.12 9.53
N LEU A 360 -17.94 -11.06 8.26
CA LEU A 360 -16.71 -11.67 7.76
C LEU A 360 -15.53 -10.80 8.15
N CYS A 361 -14.63 -11.34 8.95
CA CYS A 361 -13.43 -10.64 9.40
C CYS A 361 -12.18 -11.23 8.73
N ASN A 362 -11.38 -10.39 8.08
CA ASN A 362 -10.10 -10.83 7.50
C ASN A 362 -9.15 -11.29 8.61
N ASN A 363 -8.56 -12.47 8.45
CA ASN A 363 -7.64 -13.06 9.42
C ASN A 363 -6.26 -12.39 9.38
N ASN A 364 -6.22 -11.16 9.82
CA ASN A 364 -5.02 -10.35 10.03
C ASN A 364 -5.23 -9.46 11.28
N TRP A 365 -4.48 -8.37 11.44
CA TRP A 365 -4.56 -7.51 12.61
C TRP A 365 -5.97 -6.97 12.93
N VAL A 366 -6.87 -6.83 11.94
CA VAL A 366 -8.25 -6.37 12.19
C VAL A 366 -9.10 -7.43 12.91
N ALA A 367 -8.65 -8.69 12.96
CA ALA A 367 -9.34 -9.73 13.72
C ALA A 367 -9.40 -9.40 15.22
N ASP A 368 -8.42 -8.66 15.74
CA ASP A 368 -8.37 -8.24 17.14
C ASP A 368 -9.48 -7.22 17.50
N LEU A 369 -10.03 -6.53 16.48
CA LEU A 369 -11.15 -5.60 16.64
C LEU A 369 -12.51 -6.32 16.74
N SER A 370 -12.61 -7.51 16.17
CA SER A 370 -13.89 -8.17 15.83
C SER A 370 -14.78 -8.46 17.03
N ILE A 371 -14.21 -8.88 18.16
CA ILE A 371 -14.98 -9.25 19.37
C ILE A 371 -15.65 -8.02 19.98
N GLN A 372 -14.96 -6.88 20.04
CA GLN A 372 -15.58 -5.65 20.55
C GLN A 372 -16.65 -5.14 19.60
N ILE A 373 -16.37 -5.13 18.28
CA ILE A 373 -17.35 -4.77 17.24
C ILE A 373 -18.61 -5.62 17.38
N GLN A 374 -18.47 -6.94 17.50
CA GLN A 374 -19.61 -7.85 17.71
C GLN A 374 -20.44 -7.47 18.95
N ASN A 375 -19.78 -7.20 20.06
CA ASN A 375 -20.47 -6.84 21.31
C ASN A 375 -21.24 -5.52 21.17
N ASP A 376 -20.64 -4.53 20.54
CA ASP A 376 -21.24 -3.21 20.34
C ASP A 376 -22.43 -3.30 19.36
N LEU A 377 -22.30 -4.04 18.26
CA LEU A 377 -23.38 -4.30 17.29
C LEU A 377 -24.55 -5.04 17.96
N ASN A 378 -24.30 -6.09 18.74
CA ASN A 378 -25.33 -6.85 19.45
C ASN A 378 -26.09 -5.97 20.46
N ALA A 379 -25.42 -5.04 21.15
CA ALA A 379 -26.06 -4.09 22.06
C ALA A 379 -27.01 -3.11 21.34
N ALA A 380 -26.77 -2.86 20.06
CA ALA A 380 -27.60 -2.02 19.21
C ALA A 380 -28.72 -2.80 18.45
N GLY A 381 -28.86 -4.12 18.69
CA GLY A 381 -29.87 -4.95 18.01
C GLY A 381 -29.42 -5.49 16.65
N ILE A 382 -28.13 -5.43 16.36
CA ILE A 382 -27.51 -6.07 15.19
C ILE A 382 -26.89 -7.39 15.66
N ASN A 383 -27.65 -8.48 15.60
CA ASN A 383 -27.23 -9.80 16.11
C ASN A 383 -26.14 -10.37 15.21
N THR A 384 -24.89 -10.23 15.62
CA THR A 384 -23.73 -10.49 14.79
C THR A 384 -23.12 -11.86 15.06
N THR A 385 -22.99 -12.66 14.00
CA THR A 385 -22.15 -13.88 13.98
C THR A 385 -20.81 -13.56 13.33
N LEU A 386 -19.70 -13.91 14.00
CA LEU A 386 -18.36 -13.72 13.45
C LEU A 386 -17.93 -14.92 12.62
N ARG A 387 -17.35 -14.63 11.45
CA ARG A 387 -16.60 -15.58 10.64
C ARG A 387 -15.22 -14.96 10.35
N THR A 388 -14.15 -15.59 10.83
CA THR A 388 -12.77 -15.09 10.64
C THR A 388 -12.02 -16.04 9.72
N GLU A 389 -11.55 -15.53 8.59
CA GLU A 389 -10.77 -16.30 7.61
C GLU A 389 -9.86 -15.39 6.78
N ALA A 390 -8.85 -15.97 6.14
CA ALA A 390 -8.05 -15.26 5.15
C ALA A 390 -8.91 -15.01 3.90
N ILE A 391 -9.03 -13.75 3.48
CA ILE A 391 -9.82 -13.38 2.32
C ILE A 391 -9.10 -13.77 1.04
N ASN A 392 -9.75 -14.58 0.22
CA ASN A 392 -9.31 -14.85 -1.15
C ASN A 392 -9.90 -13.79 -2.10
N TRP A 393 -9.15 -12.75 -2.33
CA TRP A 393 -9.59 -11.61 -3.16
C TRP A 393 -9.86 -12.00 -4.62
N ALA A 394 -9.18 -13.04 -5.14
CA ALA A 394 -9.41 -13.50 -6.51
C ALA A 394 -10.79 -14.14 -6.70
N GLU A 395 -11.33 -14.78 -5.65
CA GLU A 395 -12.67 -15.37 -5.69
C GLU A 395 -13.79 -14.34 -5.50
N LEU A 396 -13.47 -13.17 -4.93
CA LEU A 396 -14.43 -12.09 -4.69
C LEU A 396 -14.49 -11.17 -5.92
N GLY A 397 -15.50 -11.34 -6.76
CA GLY A 397 -15.74 -10.53 -7.94
C GLY A 397 -15.80 -11.29 -9.25
N GLU A 398 -15.53 -12.60 -9.25
CA GLU A 398 -15.62 -13.44 -10.46
C GLU A 398 -17.04 -13.97 -10.74
N SER A 399 -17.98 -13.92 -9.79
CA SER A 399 -19.34 -14.43 -10.01
C SER A 399 -20.39 -13.34 -9.87
N ASP A 400 -21.35 -13.33 -10.81
CA ASP A 400 -22.61 -12.59 -10.69
C ASP A 400 -23.50 -13.15 -9.55
N ASP A 401 -23.06 -14.22 -8.89
CA ASP A 401 -23.76 -14.89 -7.81
C ASP A 401 -23.37 -14.30 -6.46
N ILE A 402 -24.35 -14.21 -5.60
CA ILE A 402 -24.37 -13.69 -4.23
C ILE A 402 -23.01 -13.75 -3.53
N LEU A 403 -22.45 -12.56 -3.22
CA LEU A 403 -21.25 -12.46 -2.41
C LEU A 403 -21.37 -13.31 -1.14
N PRO A 404 -20.30 -14.01 -0.72
CA PRO A 404 -20.35 -14.95 0.40
C PRO A 404 -20.34 -14.25 1.78
N TYR A 405 -20.77 -13.00 1.87
CA TYR A 405 -20.79 -12.21 3.10
C TYR A 405 -21.92 -11.17 3.09
N ASP A 406 -22.28 -10.72 4.28
CA ASP A 406 -23.20 -9.62 4.56
C ASP A 406 -22.43 -8.31 4.71
N VAL A 407 -21.52 -8.32 5.67
CA VAL A 407 -20.59 -7.23 6.00
C VAL A 407 -19.20 -7.81 6.16
N MET A 408 -18.20 -7.10 5.66
CA MET A 408 -16.79 -7.48 5.78
C MET A 408 -16.04 -6.44 6.59
N LEU A 409 -15.21 -6.89 7.54
CA LEU A 409 -14.20 -6.08 8.23
C LEU A 409 -12.82 -6.44 7.69
N THR A 410 -12.16 -5.50 7.04
CA THR A 410 -10.84 -5.70 6.45
C THR A 410 -10.03 -4.42 6.44
N PRO A 411 -8.68 -4.47 6.38
CA PRO A 411 -7.86 -3.29 6.28
C PRO A 411 -7.53 -2.92 4.84
N GLY A 412 -7.04 -1.71 4.63
CA GLY A 412 -6.45 -1.28 3.38
C GLY A 412 -5.64 0.01 3.50
N ASP A 413 -4.73 0.22 2.55
CA ASP A 413 -3.92 1.42 2.45
C ASP A 413 -3.42 1.65 1.02
N PRO A 414 -4.20 2.32 0.16
CA PRO A 414 -3.75 2.70 -1.18
C PRO A 414 -2.83 3.93 -1.22
N SER A 415 -2.53 4.57 -0.09
CA SER A 415 -1.67 5.77 -0.06
C SER A 415 -0.21 5.49 -0.47
N CYS A 416 0.17 4.23 -0.58
CA CYS A 416 1.45 3.82 -1.18
C CYS A 416 1.58 4.18 -2.67
N PHE A 417 0.47 4.50 -3.34
CA PHE A 417 0.43 4.98 -4.73
C PHE A 417 0.29 6.50 -4.86
N GLY A 418 -0.08 7.18 -3.79
CA GLY A 418 -0.28 8.63 -3.74
C GLY A 418 -1.31 9.03 -2.70
N ALA A 419 -1.34 10.33 -2.38
CA ALA A 419 -2.25 10.89 -1.39
C ALA A 419 -3.38 11.74 -2.00
N ASP A 420 -3.46 11.84 -3.33
CA ASP A 420 -4.51 12.62 -3.95
C ASP A 420 -5.89 11.96 -3.82
N PRO A 421 -6.96 12.76 -3.63
CA PRO A 421 -8.30 12.23 -3.39
C PRO A 421 -8.81 11.31 -4.50
N ASP A 422 -8.52 11.64 -5.76
CA ASP A 422 -8.97 10.83 -6.88
C ASP A 422 -8.34 9.43 -6.88
N LEU A 423 -7.03 9.32 -6.64
CA LEU A 423 -6.34 8.04 -6.55
C LEU A 423 -6.94 7.16 -5.46
N LEU A 424 -7.09 7.72 -4.25
CA LEU A 424 -7.57 7.00 -3.08
C LEU A 424 -9.04 6.58 -3.24
N MET A 425 -9.89 7.45 -3.80
CA MET A 425 -11.28 7.10 -4.08
C MET A 425 -11.42 6.13 -5.27
N SER A 426 -10.62 6.31 -6.32
CA SER A 426 -10.64 5.41 -7.49
C SER A 426 -10.32 3.98 -7.12
N TRP A 427 -9.46 3.75 -6.12
CA TRP A 427 -9.15 2.41 -5.62
C TRP A 427 -10.40 1.66 -5.15
N TRP A 428 -11.22 2.27 -4.29
CA TRP A 428 -12.34 1.58 -3.66
C TRP A 428 -13.71 1.88 -4.25
N TYR A 429 -13.87 3.04 -4.92
CA TYR A 429 -15.17 3.52 -5.39
C TYR A 429 -15.21 3.77 -6.89
N GLY A 430 -14.08 3.60 -7.61
CA GLY A 430 -14.03 3.68 -9.07
C GLY A 430 -14.83 2.57 -9.75
N ASP A 431 -14.93 2.64 -11.09
CA ASP A 431 -15.51 1.57 -11.90
C ASP A 431 -14.54 0.39 -11.99
N ASN A 432 -14.54 -0.45 -10.98
CA ASN A 432 -13.64 -1.58 -10.83
C ASN A 432 -14.29 -2.70 -10.00
N VAL A 433 -13.52 -3.76 -9.72
CA VAL A 433 -13.98 -4.93 -8.96
C VAL A 433 -14.48 -4.60 -7.54
N TRP A 434 -14.02 -3.51 -6.91
CA TRP A 434 -14.48 -3.13 -5.58
C TRP A 434 -15.95 -2.72 -5.57
N THR A 435 -16.39 -2.02 -6.60
CA THR A 435 -17.77 -1.55 -6.73
C THR A 435 -18.67 -2.50 -7.49
N SER A 436 -18.14 -3.28 -8.45
CA SER A 436 -18.94 -4.22 -9.25
C SER A 436 -19.10 -5.59 -8.60
N GLY A 437 -18.01 -6.13 -8.01
CA GLY A 437 -17.95 -7.51 -7.52
C GLY A 437 -17.77 -7.66 -6.01
N ARG A 438 -17.46 -6.58 -5.26
CA ARG A 438 -17.20 -6.66 -3.81
C ARG A 438 -18.27 -5.94 -2.99
N SER A 439 -18.33 -4.60 -3.00
CA SER A 439 -19.43 -3.87 -2.36
C SER A 439 -20.74 -3.91 -3.16
N CYS A 440 -20.63 -4.18 -4.45
CA CYS A 440 -21.73 -4.18 -5.41
C CYS A 440 -22.48 -2.84 -5.48
N TRP A 441 -21.83 -1.73 -5.19
CA TRP A 441 -22.45 -0.40 -5.09
C TRP A 441 -22.67 0.30 -6.43
N ASN A 442 -21.99 -0.15 -7.50
CA ASN A 442 -22.02 0.47 -8.84
C ASN A 442 -23.41 0.46 -9.53
N HIS A 443 -24.41 -0.18 -8.93
CA HIS A 443 -25.78 -0.19 -9.47
C HIS A 443 -26.65 0.97 -8.96
N THR A 444 -26.11 1.84 -8.08
CA THR A 444 -26.87 2.92 -7.43
C THR A 444 -26.71 4.25 -8.17
N GLU A 445 -27.71 5.14 -8.02
CA GLU A 445 -27.63 6.51 -8.55
C GLU A 445 -26.57 7.33 -7.81
N GLU A 446 -26.35 7.03 -6.54
CA GLU A 446 -25.34 7.68 -5.69
C GLU A 446 -23.92 7.36 -6.16
N TRP A 447 -23.66 6.12 -6.58
CA TRP A 447 -22.37 5.79 -7.19
C TRP A 447 -22.16 6.55 -8.51
N ALA A 448 -23.19 6.62 -9.37
CA ALA A 448 -23.09 7.40 -10.60
C ALA A 448 -22.83 8.89 -10.32
N THR A 449 -23.50 9.45 -9.29
CA THR A 449 -23.24 10.82 -8.82
C THR A 449 -21.79 11.00 -8.35
N LEU A 450 -21.25 10.03 -7.60
CA LEU A 450 -19.84 10.07 -7.18
C LEU A 450 -18.89 10.06 -8.39
N GLN A 451 -19.15 9.20 -9.39
CA GLN A 451 -18.32 9.16 -10.60
C GLN A 451 -18.34 10.49 -11.35
N ASP A 452 -19.52 11.13 -11.45
CA ASP A 452 -19.67 12.45 -12.10
C ASP A 452 -18.91 13.54 -11.32
N LEU A 453 -18.98 13.56 -9.99
CA LEU A 453 -18.22 14.49 -9.14
C LEU A 453 -16.72 14.28 -9.28
N MET A 454 -16.27 13.02 -9.22
CA MET A 454 -14.86 12.68 -9.41
C MET A 454 -14.36 13.11 -10.79
N GLN A 455 -15.16 12.92 -11.86
CA GLN A 455 -14.78 13.33 -13.20
C GLN A 455 -14.67 14.86 -13.30
N GLN A 456 -15.63 15.61 -12.75
CA GLN A 456 -15.55 17.08 -12.71
C GLN A 456 -14.32 17.56 -11.94
N ALA A 457 -14.00 16.91 -10.81
CA ALA A 457 -12.83 17.24 -10.00
C ALA A 457 -11.50 16.96 -10.72
N ARG A 458 -11.42 15.90 -11.54
CA ARG A 458 -10.25 15.61 -12.39
C ARG A 458 -9.98 16.71 -13.42
N GLU A 459 -11.04 17.31 -13.95
CA GLU A 459 -10.97 18.38 -14.97
C GLU A 459 -10.81 19.77 -14.36
N ALA A 460 -11.10 19.93 -13.07
CA ALA A 460 -10.96 21.18 -12.33
C ALA A 460 -9.56 21.37 -11.73
N SER A 461 -9.32 22.51 -11.13
CA SER A 461 -8.09 22.82 -10.38
C SER A 461 -8.34 23.80 -9.24
N GLY A 462 -7.44 23.86 -8.26
CA GLY A 462 -7.49 24.79 -7.15
C GLY A 462 -8.76 24.63 -6.28
N ASP A 463 -9.37 25.77 -5.92
CA ASP A 463 -10.52 25.80 -5.01
C ASP A 463 -11.75 25.05 -5.55
N GLU A 464 -11.99 25.09 -6.87
CA GLU A 464 -13.08 24.38 -7.51
C GLU A 464 -12.89 22.85 -7.42
N GLN A 465 -11.68 22.37 -7.66
CA GLN A 465 -11.34 20.95 -7.51
C GLN A 465 -11.54 20.51 -6.06
N GLN A 466 -11.07 21.31 -5.09
CA GLN A 466 -11.23 20.98 -3.67
C GLN A 466 -12.71 20.90 -3.27
N GLU A 467 -13.55 21.83 -3.75
CA GLU A 467 -14.98 21.81 -3.44
C GLU A 467 -15.68 20.57 -4.01
N LEU A 468 -15.27 20.10 -5.17
CA LEU A 468 -15.78 18.84 -5.75
C LEU A 468 -15.33 17.62 -4.93
N TRP A 469 -14.08 17.61 -4.44
CA TRP A 469 -13.63 16.57 -3.49
C TRP A 469 -14.42 16.58 -2.19
N ASN A 470 -14.73 17.77 -1.65
CA ASN A 470 -15.56 17.91 -0.44
C ASN A 470 -16.93 17.25 -0.64
N GLN A 471 -17.58 17.48 -1.78
CA GLN A 471 -18.86 16.85 -2.12
C GLN A 471 -18.73 15.32 -2.26
N CYS A 472 -17.62 14.82 -2.79
CA CYS A 472 -17.36 13.37 -2.81
C CYS A 472 -17.28 12.80 -1.39
N PHE A 473 -16.54 13.45 -0.48
CA PHE A 473 -16.39 12.97 0.90
C PHE A 473 -17.71 13.02 1.68
N ASP A 474 -18.51 14.07 1.47
CA ASP A 474 -19.85 14.18 2.04
C ASP A 474 -20.74 13.03 1.58
N LEU A 475 -20.76 12.75 0.27
CA LEU A 475 -21.55 11.66 -0.31
C LEU A 475 -21.09 10.29 0.24
N LEU A 476 -19.78 10.05 0.33
CA LEU A 476 -19.25 8.81 0.89
C LEU A 476 -19.60 8.64 2.37
N SER A 477 -19.59 9.71 3.15
CA SER A 477 -19.98 9.69 4.55
C SER A 477 -21.47 9.45 4.75
N GLU A 478 -22.30 9.85 3.79
CA GLU A 478 -23.75 9.62 3.82
C GLU A 478 -24.11 8.20 3.38
N GLU A 479 -23.46 7.68 2.35
CA GLU A 479 -23.83 6.39 1.74
C GLU A 479 -23.16 5.18 2.39
N VAL A 480 -21.95 5.33 2.88
CA VAL A 480 -21.12 4.31 3.58
C VAL A 480 -21.19 2.88 3.01
N PRO A 481 -21.03 2.70 1.69
CA PRO A 481 -21.04 1.34 1.09
C PRO A 481 -19.80 0.53 1.50
N LEU A 482 -18.68 1.20 1.61
CA LEU A 482 -17.42 0.89 2.22
C LEU A 482 -16.99 2.16 2.94
N TYR A 483 -16.65 2.10 4.23
CA TYR A 483 -16.24 3.30 4.95
C TYR A 483 -15.31 2.96 6.11
N PRO A 484 -14.30 3.79 6.41
CA PRO A 484 -13.35 3.55 7.48
C PRO A 484 -13.95 3.69 8.88
N LEU A 485 -13.39 2.95 9.84
CA LEU A 485 -13.68 3.11 11.27
C LEU A 485 -12.74 4.13 11.92
N PHE A 486 -11.45 4.05 11.58
CA PHE A 486 -10.41 4.98 12.05
C PHE A 486 -9.22 4.96 11.07
N HIS A 487 -8.34 5.94 11.17
CA HIS A 487 -7.04 5.96 10.49
C HIS A 487 -5.96 5.53 11.48
N ARG A 488 -5.19 4.51 11.12
CA ARG A 488 -4.16 3.94 11.98
C ARG A 488 -2.88 4.76 11.89
N GLN A 489 -2.22 4.97 13.03
CA GLN A 489 -0.84 5.40 13.07
C GLN A 489 0.09 4.19 12.85
N LEU A 490 1.02 4.31 11.92
CA LEU A 490 1.95 3.22 11.59
C LEU A 490 3.23 3.36 12.41
N ALA A 491 3.55 2.31 13.19
CA ALA A 491 4.74 2.25 14.02
C ALA A 491 5.89 1.57 13.29
N THR A 492 7.03 2.25 13.21
CA THR A 492 8.31 1.71 12.72
C THR A 492 9.37 1.88 13.78
N ALA A 493 10.17 0.84 14.04
CA ALA A 493 11.30 0.93 14.95
C ALA A 493 12.62 0.93 14.18
N TYR A 494 13.60 1.67 14.68
CA TYR A 494 14.94 1.69 14.09
C TYR A 494 16.05 2.00 15.10
N LEU A 495 17.26 1.56 14.80
CA LEU A 495 18.46 1.79 15.60
C LEU A 495 19.15 3.08 15.13
N ALA A 496 18.77 4.21 15.73
CA ALA A 496 19.24 5.55 15.36
C ALA A 496 20.77 5.73 15.50
N ASP A 497 21.46 4.86 16.22
CA ASP A 497 22.93 4.84 16.35
C ASP A 497 23.62 4.04 15.24
N GLN A 498 22.89 3.24 14.45
CA GLN A 498 23.41 2.39 13.38
C GLN A 498 23.01 2.85 11.97
N ILE A 499 21.91 3.55 11.83
CA ILE A 499 21.41 4.05 10.54
C ILE A 499 21.28 5.57 10.57
N ASP A 500 21.66 6.23 9.47
CA ASP A 500 21.50 7.66 9.25
C ASP A 500 20.55 7.91 8.07
N GLY A 501 19.85 9.04 8.07
CA GLY A 501 18.95 9.44 6.98
C GLY A 501 17.66 8.60 6.85
N PHE A 502 17.47 7.54 7.64
CA PHE A 502 16.22 6.78 7.64
C PHE A 502 15.11 7.56 8.33
N VAL A 503 13.98 7.70 7.64
CA VAL A 503 12.75 8.31 8.17
C VAL A 503 11.58 7.36 7.90
N PRO A 504 10.76 7.00 8.91
CA PRO A 504 9.55 6.22 8.70
C PRO A 504 8.54 6.93 7.80
N ILE A 505 7.83 6.17 6.98
CA ILE A 505 6.77 6.67 6.10
C ILE A 505 5.38 6.44 6.71
N ALA A 506 4.39 7.17 6.21
CA ALA A 506 3.01 7.14 6.69
C ALA A 506 2.13 6.07 6.00
N THR A 507 2.72 5.22 5.17
CA THR A 507 2.08 4.09 4.49
C THR A 507 2.84 2.80 4.76
N THR A 508 2.30 1.65 4.31
CA THR A 508 2.97 0.35 4.46
C THR A 508 4.21 0.23 3.57
N GLY A 509 5.26 -0.41 4.09
CA GLY A 509 6.54 -0.60 3.42
C GLY A 509 7.68 0.17 4.09
N LEU A 510 8.88 0.01 3.57
CA LEU A 510 10.10 0.67 4.04
C LEU A 510 10.80 1.37 2.87
N VAL A 511 11.33 2.56 3.11
CA VAL A 511 12.09 3.37 2.13
C VAL A 511 13.48 3.67 2.70
N PHE A 512 14.52 3.31 1.93
CA PHE A 512 15.94 3.48 2.29
C PHE A 512 16.70 4.32 1.26
N LEU A 513 16.02 5.06 0.38
CA LEU A 513 16.67 5.81 -0.71
C LEU A 513 17.63 6.90 -0.22
N ASP A 514 17.42 7.43 0.98
CA ASP A 514 18.29 8.45 1.61
C ASP A 514 19.01 7.89 2.86
N ALA A 515 18.86 6.58 3.15
CA ALA A 515 19.41 5.97 4.34
C ALA A 515 20.82 5.40 4.12
N SER A 516 21.70 5.52 5.10
CA SER A 516 23.05 4.96 5.10
C SER A 516 23.40 4.33 6.43
N VAL A 517 24.37 3.43 6.44
CA VAL A 517 24.93 2.83 7.67
C VAL A 517 25.90 3.81 8.32
N LYS A 518 25.82 3.99 9.65
CA LYS A 518 26.71 4.85 10.42
C LYS A 518 28.07 4.23 10.67
#